data_f755e89778bba3082bc02b28cd3cf03c
#
_entry.id   f755e89778bba3082bc02b28cd3cf03c
#
_cell.length_a   1.000
_cell.length_b   1.000
_cell.length_c   1.000
_cell.angle_alpha   90.00
_cell.angle_beta   90.00
_cell.angle_gamma   90.00
#
_symmetry.space_group_name_H-M   'P 1'
#
loop_
_entity.id
_entity.type
_entity.pdbx_description
1 polymer ?
#
loop_
_entity_poly.entity_id
_entity_poly.type
_entity_poly.pdbx_seq_one_letter_code
_entity_poly.pdbx_strand_id
1 'polypeptide(L)'
;MDNNELVICQGLTKNYGKKTALNNLNLTLGRGQFIGLLGPNGSGKTTTIKLLNGLLQPTSGSVLIDGQAPGTYTHSIISYLPDKNYLNDAMKVNDLISFFADFYTDFDRVKATDMLDSLQIDPLSRLKTLSKGNQEKVQLILTMSRKAQLYVLDEPIAGVDPAARDYILSTSLSNSSEDASVLLSTHLIAD
;
A
#
# COMPACT_ATOMS: atom_id res chain seq x y z
N MET A 1 -2.28 25.53 -7.06
CA MET A 1 -1.63 24.29 -6.59
C MET A 1 -0.86 23.76 -7.77
N ASP A 2 0.42 23.47 -7.60
CA ASP A 2 1.20 22.85 -8.66
C ASP A 2 0.58 21.48 -8.98
N ASN A 3 0.34 21.23 -10.26
CA ASN A 3 -0.34 20.02 -10.75
C ASN A 3 0.46 18.72 -10.47
N ASN A 4 1.58 18.84 -9.79
CA ASN A 4 2.52 17.74 -9.48
C ASN A 4 2.43 17.22 -8.03
N GLU A 5 1.65 17.87 -7.15
CA GLU A 5 1.51 17.45 -5.76
C GLU A 5 0.40 16.40 -5.63
N LEU A 6 0.75 15.20 -5.15
CA LEU A 6 -0.20 14.11 -4.95
C LEU A 6 -0.67 14.02 -3.49
N VAL A 7 0.24 14.18 -2.52
CA VAL A 7 -0.09 14.13 -1.09
C VAL A 7 0.44 15.37 -0.40
N ILE A 8 -0.41 16.02 0.39
CA ILE A 8 -0.04 17.18 1.20
C ILE A 8 -0.50 16.95 2.64
N CYS A 9 0.44 16.96 3.57
CA CYS A 9 0.17 16.99 5.02
C CYS A 9 0.59 18.36 5.57
N GLN A 10 -0.29 19.02 6.30
CA GLN A 10 -0.03 20.33 6.92
C GLN A 10 -0.31 20.27 8.41
N GLY A 11 0.73 20.46 9.23
CA GLY A 11 0.62 20.45 10.68
C GLY A 11 0.03 19.17 11.27
N LEU A 12 0.16 18.06 10.53
CA LEU A 12 -0.54 16.80 10.83
C LEU A 12 -0.09 16.24 12.17
N THR A 13 -1.02 16.14 13.12
CA THR A 13 -0.78 15.69 14.49
C THR A 13 -1.76 14.60 14.87
N LYS A 14 -1.26 13.54 15.54
CA LYS A 14 -2.09 12.48 16.10
C LYS A 14 -1.70 12.15 17.52
N ASN A 15 -2.66 12.30 18.42
CA ASN A 15 -2.55 11.93 19.82
C ASN A 15 -3.43 10.71 20.13
N TYR A 16 -2.93 9.79 20.94
CA TYR A 16 -3.67 8.71 21.57
C TYR A 16 -3.70 8.96 23.08
N GLY A 17 -4.73 9.62 23.55
CA GLY A 17 -4.79 10.11 24.92
C GLY A 17 -3.62 11.09 25.20
N LYS A 18 -2.74 10.72 26.13
CA LYS A 18 -1.55 11.52 26.50
C LYS A 18 -0.32 11.26 25.60
N LYS A 19 -0.36 10.24 24.74
CA LYS A 19 0.77 9.86 23.88
C LYS A 19 0.63 10.55 22.53
N THR A 20 1.59 11.37 22.16
CA THR A 20 1.72 11.94 20.81
C THR A 20 2.42 10.93 19.90
N ALA A 21 1.72 10.42 18.88
CA ALA A 21 2.26 9.49 17.89
C ALA A 21 2.81 10.20 16.65
N LEU A 22 2.25 11.37 16.33
CA LEU A 22 2.68 12.23 15.24
C LEU A 22 2.53 13.68 15.69
N ASN A 23 3.56 14.49 15.49
CA ASN A 23 3.60 15.87 15.96
C ASN A 23 3.95 16.83 14.83
N ASN A 24 2.98 17.62 14.39
CA ASN A 24 3.16 18.71 13.43
C ASN A 24 3.90 18.31 12.14
N LEU A 25 3.56 17.13 11.56
CA LEU A 25 4.17 16.68 10.33
C LEU A 25 3.73 17.56 9.16
N ASN A 26 4.71 18.11 8.45
CA ASN A 26 4.53 18.78 7.18
C ASN A 26 5.26 17.96 6.11
N LEU A 27 4.52 17.48 5.11
CA LEU A 27 5.03 16.59 4.08
C LEU A 27 4.30 16.84 2.77
N THR A 28 5.04 16.98 1.69
CA THR A 28 4.51 17.03 0.34
C THR A 28 5.15 15.94 -0.49
N LEU A 29 4.31 15.10 -1.15
CA LEU A 29 4.75 14.06 -2.06
C LEU A 29 4.25 14.38 -3.46
N GLY A 30 5.16 14.34 -4.42
CA GLY A 30 4.85 14.54 -5.84
C GLY A 30 4.32 13.28 -6.51
N ARG A 31 3.88 13.43 -7.76
CA ARG A 31 3.52 12.31 -8.64
C ARG A 31 4.78 11.64 -9.21
N GLY A 32 4.67 10.36 -9.57
CA GLY A 32 5.76 9.58 -10.17
C GLY A 32 6.94 9.33 -9.22
N GLN A 33 6.75 9.42 -7.91
CA GLN A 33 7.83 9.28 -6.93
C GLN A 33 7.79 7.95 -6.19
N PHE A 34 8.97 7.39 -5.94
CA PHE A 34 9.16 6.28 -5.01
C PHE A 34 9.73 6.82 -3.69
N ILE A 35 8.96 6.72 -2.61
CA ILE A 35 9.26 7.38 -1.35
C ILE A 35 9.34 6.35 -0.23
N GLY A 36 10.47 6.34 0.49
CA GLY A 36 10.70 5.53 1.68
C GLY A 36 10.37 6.30 2.96
N LEU A 37 9.42 5.80 3.75
CA LEU A 37 9.15 6.29 5.10
C LEU A 37 9.96 5.45 6.10
N LEU A 38 11.13 5.96 6.46
CA LEU A 38 12.11 5.25 7.26
C LEU A 38 12.02 5.65 8.74
N GLY A 39 12.28 4.71 9.63
CA GLY A 39 12.36 4.99 11.06
C GLY A 39 12.12 3.77 11.95
N PRO A 40 12.50 3.83 13.23
CA PRO A 40 12.31 2.73 14.16
C PRO A 40 10.83 2.46 14.44
N ASN A 41 10.56 1.32 15.09
CA ASN A 41 9.22 1.01 15.57
C ASN A 41 8.74 2.10 16.55
N GLY A 42 7.49 2.55 16.37
CA GLY A 42 6.91 3.62 17.19
C GLY A 42 7.22 5.04 16.71
N SER A 43 7.93 5.25 15.60
CA SER A 43 8.22 6.58 15.03
C SER A 43 7.02 7.25 14.35
N GLY A 44 5.87 6.58 14.27
CA GLY A 44 4.66 7.15 13.67
C GLY A 44 4.38 6.74 12.22
N LYS A 45 5.20 5.90 11.58
CA LYS A 45 5.01 5.45 10.17
C LYS A 45 3.61 4.91 9.91
N THR A 46 3.22 3.85 10.60
CA THR A 46 1.89 3.25 10.47
C THR A 46 0.77 4.23 10.82
N THR A 47 0.99 5.14 11.78
CA THR A 47 0.01 6.20 12.10
C THR A 47 -0.16 7.17 10.92
N THR A 48 0.94 7.60 10.31
CA THR A 48 0.90 8.44 9.10
C THR A 48 0.16 7.74 7.97
N ILE A 49 0.51 6.48 7.67
CA ILE A 49 -0.15 5.66 6.66
C ILE A 49 -1.67 5.53 6.90
N LYS A 50 -2.07 5.27 8.14
CA LYS A 50 -3.49 5.17 8.49
C LYS A 50 -4.25 6.49 8.36
N LEU A 51 -3.60 7.61 8.63
CA LEU A 51 -4.17 8.95 8.40
C LEU A 51 -4.34 9.23 6.90
N LEU A 52 -3.35 8.88 6.07
CA LEU A 52 -3.45 8.99 4.61
C LEU A 52 -4.61 8.15 4.05
N ASN A 53 -4.81 6.95 4.58
CA ASN A 53 -5.90 6.07 4.15
C ASN A 53 -7.26 6.38 4.82
N GLY A 54 -7.37 7.46 5.61
CA GLY A 54 -8.63 7.79 6.30
C GLY A 54 -9.07 6.79 7.38
N LEU A 55 -8.21 5.83 7.73
CA LEU A 55 -8.46 4.84 8.79
C LEU A 55 -8.35 5.45 10.19
N LEU A 56 -7.75 6.64 10.29
CA LEU A 56 -7.65 7.45 11.49
C LEU A 56 -8.00 8.89 11.15
N GLN A 57 -8.60 9.58 12.13
CA GLN A 57 -8.79 11.03 12.06
C GLN A 57 -7.62 11.74 12.74
N PRO A 58 -7.08 12.83 12.18
CA PRO A 58 -6.05 13.62 12.83
C PRO A 58 -6.61 14.31 14.08
N THR A 59 -5.74 14.56 15.06
CA THR A 59 -6.08 15.40 16.22
C THR A 59 -6.07 16.88 15.83
N SER A 60 -5.12 17.27 14.97
CA SER A 60 -5.06 18.59 14.33
C SER A 60 -4.27 18.52 13.03
N GLY A 61 -4.32 19.58 12.23
CA GLY A 61 -3.74 19.60 10.90
C GLY A 61 -4.63 18.93 9.85
N SER A 62 -4.10 18.76 8.65
CA SER A 62 -4.86 18.21 7.52
C SER A 62 -4.02 17.29 6.64
N VAL A 63 -4.73 16.43 5.92
CA VAL A 63 -4.19 15.60 4.83
C VAL A 63 -5.05 15.85 3.60
N LEU A 64 -4.40 16.09 2.47
CA LEU A 64 -5.01 16.14 1.15
C LEU A 64 -4.31 15.14 0.24
N ILE A 65 -5.08 14.41 -0.55
CA ILE A 65 -4.61 13.48 -1.56
C ILE A 65 -5.31 13.85 -2.86
N ASP A 66 -4.53 14.21 -3.87
CA ASP A 66 -5.03 14.79 -5.11
C ASP A 66 -6.00 15.96 -4.84
N GLY A 67 -5.65 16.83 -3.89
CA GLY A 67 -6.43 18.00 -3.48
C GLY A 67 -7.65 17.69 -2.63
N GLN A 68 -7.95 16.44 -2.28
CA GLN A 68 -9.12 16.04 -1.51
C GLN A 68 -8.75 15.39 -0.17
N ALA A 69 -9.57 15.61 0.85
CA ALA A 69 -9.44 14.90 2.12
C ALA A 69 -9.71 13.40 1.94
N PRO A 70 -9.10 12.54 2.78
CA PRO A 70 -9.33 11.09 2.72
C PRO A 70 -10.80 10.74 2.74
N GLY A 71 -11.26 9.96 1.74
CA GLY A 71 -12.66 9.59 1.55
C GLY A 71 -12.85 8.71 0.31
N THR A 72 -14.08 8.62 -0.20
CA THR A 72 -14.43 7.71 -1.31
C THR A 72 -13.56 7.91 -2.55
N TYR A 73 -13.34 9.17 -2.94
CA TYR A 73 -12.49 9.48 -4.08
C TYR A 73 -11.04 9.02 -3.86
N THR A 74 -10.43 9.40 -2.74
CA THR A 74 -9.04 9.04 -2.47
C THR A 74 -8.86 7.53 -2.35
N HIS A 75 -9.84 6.79 -1.82
CA HIS A 75 -9.81 5.34 -1.79
C HIS A 75 -9.87 4.71 -3.18
N SER A 76 -10.47 5.37 -4.17
CA SER A 76 -10.48 4.86 -5.55
C SER A 76 -9.12 4.97 -6.24
N ILE A 77 -8.27 5.92 -5.83
CA ILE A 77 -6.95 6.16 -6.41
C ILE A 77 -5.78 5.65 -5.56
N ILE A 78 -6.05 5.14 -4.36
CA ILE A 78 -5.04 4.54 -3.47
C ILE A 78 -5.16 3.02 -3.50
N SER A 79 -4.02 2.34 -3.59
CA SER A 79 -3.91 0.91 -3.29
C SER A 79 -3.07 0.72 -2.03
N TYR A 80 -3.68 0.16 -0.99
CA TYR A 80 -3.08 0.05 0.34
C TYR A 80 -2.79 -1.40 0.72
N LEU A 81 -1.57 -1.66 1.14
CA LEU A 81 -1.14 -2.92 1.76
C LEU A 81 -0.80 -2.68 3.23
N PRO A 82 -1.59 -3.17 4.18
CA PRO A 82 -1.29 -3.07 5.60
C PRO A 82 -0.19 -4.06 6.03
N ASP A 83 0.42 -3.80 7.18
CA ASP A 83 1.46 -4.63 7.82
C ASP A 83 0.97 -6.04 8.21
N LYS A 84 -0.34 -6.22 8.33
CA LYS A 84 -0.96 -7.50 8.73
C LYS A 84 -1.83 -8.05 7.62
N ASN A 85 -1.87 -9.38 7.54
CA ASN A 85 -2.79 -10.07 6.65
C ASN A 85 -4.24 -9.71 7.02
N TYR A 86 -4.98 -9.18 6.05
CA TYR A 86 -6.39 -8.80 6.16
C TYR A 86 -7.30 -9.67 5.27
N LEU A 87 -6.70 -10.55 4.45
CA LEU A 87 -7.45 -11.40 3.54
C LEU A 87 -8.08 -12.57 4.28
N ASN A 88 -9.23 -13.03 3.77
CA ASN A 88 -9.84 -14.25 4.27
C ASN A 88 -8.99 -15.47 3.87
N ASP A 89 -8.33 -16.07 4.84
CA ASP A 89 -7.39 -17.18 4.67
C ASP A 89 -8.05 -18.50 4.22
N ALA A 90 -9.37 -18.62 4.36
CA ALA A 90 -10.14 -19.76 3.88
C ALA A 90 -10.45 -19.71 2.37
N MET A 91 -10.33 -18.54 1.74
CA MET A 91 -10.53 -18.37 0.30
C MET A 91 -9.38 -18.97 -0.51
N LYS A 92 -9.68 -19.44 -1.71
CA LYS A 92 -8.65 -19.75 -2.70
C LYS A 92 -8.04 -18.47 -3.27
N VAL A 93 -6.81 -18.55 -3.75
CA VAL A 93 -6.13 -17.37 -4.35
C VAL A 93 -6.93 -16.83 -5.55
N ASN A 94 -7.47 -17.70 -6.40
CA ASN A 94 -8.30 -17.29 -7.53
C ASN A 94 -9.62 -16.61 -7.11
N ASP A 95 -10.22 -17.05 -5.98
CA ASP A 95 -11.42 -16.42 -5.44
C ASP A 95 -11.10 -15.00 -4.92
N LEU A 96 -9.91 -14.80 -4.34
CA LEU A 96 -9.42 -13.48 -3.94
C LEU A 96 -9.21 -12.56 -5.15
N ILE A 97 -8.62 -13.06 -6.24
CA ILE A 97 -8.49 -12.31 -7.51
C ILE A 97 -9.87 -11.89 -8.02
N SER A 98 -10.84 -12.82 -8.01
CA SER A 98 -12.21 -12.53 -8.45
C SER A 98 -12.87 -11.48 -7.55
N PHE A 99 -12.72 -11.60 -6.24
CA PHE A 99 -13.23 -10.62 -5.28
C PHE A 99 -12.65 -9.22 -5.50
N PHE A 100 -11.33 -9.12 -5.73
CA PHE A 100 -10.69 -7.83 -6.01
C PHE A 100 -11.17 -7.22 -7.34
N ALA A 101 -11.32 -8.05 -8.38
CA ALA A 101 -11.81 -7.60 -9.68
C ALA A 101 -13.29 -7.16 -9.65
N ASP A 102 -14.10 -7.76 -8.79
CA ASP A 102 -15.49 -7.35 -8.60
C ASP A 102 -15.62 -6.06 -7.78
N PHE A 103 -14.67 -5.86 -6.84
CA PHE A 103 -14.68 -4.71 -5.94
C PHE A 103 -14.00 -3.46 -6.53
N TYR A 104 -12.89 -3.65 -7.26
CA TYR A 104 -12.09 -2.57 -7.83
C TYR A 104 -12.15 -2.58 -9.34
N THR A 105 -12.75 -1.58 -9.94
CA THR A 105 -12.90 -1.43 -11.41
C THR A 105 -11.55 -1.26 -12.13
N ASP A 106 -10.53 -0.82 -11.41
CA ASP A 106 -9.16 -0.60 -11.87
C ASP A 106 -8.23 -1.82 -11.65
N PHE A 107 -8.78 -2.96 -11.19
CA PHE A 107 -7.98 -4.16 -10.95
C PHE A 107 -7.67 -4.90 -12.25
N ASP A 108 -6.39 -5.19 -12.45
CA ASP A 108 -5.90 -5.93 -13.62
C ASP A 108 -5.75 -7.42 -13.29
N ARG A 109 -6.79 -8.20 -13.64
CA ARG A 109 -6.85 -9.64 -13.40
C ARG A 109 -5.75 -10.41 -14.16
N VAL A 110 -5.42 -9.99 -15.38
CA VAL A 110 -4.41 -10.66 -16.20
C VAL A 110 -3.05 -10.50 -15.54
N LYS A 111 -2.69 -9.28 -15.19
CA LYS A 111 -1.45 -8.97 -14.46
C LYS A 111 -1.32 -9.77 -13.16
N ALA A 112 -2.40 -9.87 -12.36
CA ALA A 112 -2.38 -10.65 -11.13
C ALA A 112 -2.09 -12.13 -11.40
N THR A 113 -2.74 -12.72 -12.41
CA THR A 113 -2.56 -14.12 -12.79
C THR A 113 -1.13 -14.38 -13.29
N ASP A 114 -0.61 -13.54 -14.18
CA ASP A 114 0.75 -13.65 -14.72
C ASP A 114 1.81 -13.60 -13.61
N MET A 115 1.61 -12.75 -12.61
CA MET A 115 2.51 -12.68 -11.45
C MET A 115 2.43 -13.93 -10.57
N LEU A 116 1.24 -14.51 -10.36
CA LEU A 116 1.10 -15.78 -9.64
C LEU A 116 1.84 -16.91 -10.36
N ASP A 117 1.66 -17.03 -11.69
CA ASP A 117 2.31 -18.06 -12.50
C ASP A 117 3.84 -17.90 -12.45
N SER A 118 4.35 -16.68 -12.62
CA SER A 118 5.79 -16.38 -12.57
C SER A 118 6.41 -16.72 -11.20
N LEU A 119 5.65 -16.57 -10.13
CA LEU A 119 6.09 -16.89 -8.76
C LEU A 119 5.71 -18.31 -8.33
N GLN A 120 5.14 -19.12 -9.24
CA GLN A 120 4.76 -20.51 -9.01
C GLN A 120 3.78 -20.68 -7.83
N ILE A 121 2.83 -19.76 -7.71
CA ILE A 121 1.77 -19.82 -6.69
C ILE A 121 0.51 -20.42 -7.31
N ASP A 122 0.12 -21.60 -6.85
CA ASP A 122 -1.08 -22.27 -7.34
C ASP A 122 -2.36 -21.49 -6.99
N PRO A 123 -3.12 -20.99 -8.01
CA PRO A 123 -4.33 -20.19 -7.79
C PRO A 123 -5.49 -21.00 -7.17
N LEU A 124 -5.44 -22.33 -7.19
CA LEU A 124 -6.46 -23.18 -6.60
C LEU A 124 -6.21 -23.47 -5.11
N SER A 125 -5.02 -23.17 -4.61
CA SER A 125 -4.68 -23.32 -3.20
C SER A 125 -5.43 -22.31 -2.33
N ARG A 126 -5.82 -22.75 -1.12
CA ARG A 126 -6.37 -21.84 -0.12
C ARG A 126 -5.24 -21.01 0.50
N LEU A 127 -5.51 -19.73 0.78
CA LEU A 127 -4.49 -18.82 1.32
C LEU A 127 -3.81 -19.40 2.59
N LYS A 128 -4.59 -19.96 3.52
CA LYS A 128 -4.08 -20.57 4.76
C LYS A 128 -3.16 -21.78 4.56
N THR A 129 -3.19 -22.42 3.39
CA THR A 129 -2.33 -23.58 3.08
C THR A 129 -0.99 -23.18 2.49
N LEU A 130 -0.83 -21.92 2.09
CA LEU A 130 0.40 -21.36 1.59
C LEU A 130 1.38 -21.06 2.74
N SER A 131 2.67 -21.11 2.46
CA SER A 131 3.68 -20.56 3.39
C SER A 131 3.41 -19.08 3.69
N LYS A 132 3.88 -18.60 4.84
CA LYS A 132 3.72 -17.18 5.22
C LYS A 132 4.26 -16.24 4.12
N GLY A 133 5.44 -16.53 3.56
CA GLY A 133 6.01 -15.74 2.46
C GLY A 133 5.12 -15.74 1.21
N ASN A 134 4.52 -16.87 0.84
CA ASN A 134 3.59 -16.91 -0.30
C ASN A 134 2.27 -16.20 -0.01
N GLN A 135 1.77 -16.21 1.23
CA GLN A 135 0.60 -15.39 1.62
C GLN A 135 0.90 -13.90 1.46
N GLU A 136 2.08 -13.46 1.89
CA GLU A 136 2.52 -12.06 1.74
C GLU A 136 2.72 -11.68 0.27
N LYS A 137 3.29 -12.58 -0.57
CA LYS A 137 3.37 -12.40 -2.03
C LYS A 137 1.99 -12.21 -2.66
N VAL A 138 1.00 -13.05 -2.30
CA VAL A 138 -0.38 -12.92 -2.80
C VAL A 138 -0.97 -11.56 -2.44
N GLN A 139 -0.81 -11.11 -1.20
CA GLN A 139 -1.29 -9.78 -0.79
C GLN A 139 -0.64 -8.65 -1.59
N LEU A 140 0.68 -8.72 -1.79
CA LEU A 140 1.41 -7.74 -2.58
C LEU A 140 0.97 -7.75 -4.05
N ILE A 141 0.80 -8.93 -4.66
CA ILE A 141 0.28 -9.08 -6.03
C ILE A 141 -1.09 -8.43 -6.16
N LEU A 142 -2.03 -8.73 -5.25
CA LEU A 142 -3.38 -8.15 -5.29
C LEU A 142 -3.35 -6.63 -5.18
N THR A 143 -2.53 -6.09 -4.28
CA THR A 143 -2.36 -4.65 -4.11
C THR A 143 -1.77 -4.00 -5.35
N MET A 144 -0.70 -4.58 -5.90
CA MET A 144 0.03 -4.03 -7.03
C MET A 144 -0.65 -4.28 -8.39
N SER A 145 -1.71 -5.09 -8.44
CA SER A 145 -2.50 -5.33 -9.65
C SER A 145 -3.62 -4.31 -9.86
N ARG A 146 -3.81 -3.36 -8.97
CA ARG A 146 -4.64 -2.17 -9.20
C ARG A 146 -3.90 -1.14 -10.05
N LYS A 147 -4.63 -0.30 -10.79
CA LYS A 147 -4.09 0.87 -11.51
C LYS A 147 -4.25 2.13 -10.65
N ALA A 148 -3.64 2.12 -9.47
CA ALA A 148 -3.72 3.21 -8.52
C ALA A 148 -2.75 4.36 -8.89
N GLN A 149 -3.06 5.58 -8.42
CA GLN A 149 -2.15 6.72 -8.50
C GLN A 149 -1.17 6.74 -7.33
N LEU A 150 -1.56 6.18 -6.17
CA LEU A 150 -0.73 6.06 -4.99
C LEU A 150 -0.79 4.63 -4.42
N TYR A 151 0.35 3.98 -4.39
CA TYR A 151 0.52 2.72 -3.66
C TYR A 151 1.10 3.01 -2.28
N VAL A 152 0.42 2.58 -1.24
CA VAL A 152 0.84 2.75 0.16
C VAL A 152 1.11 1.38 0.75
N LEU A 153 2.38 1.09 1.03
CA LEU A 153 2.83 -0.22 1.47
C LEU A 153 3.40 -0.11 2.89
N ASP A 154 2.69 -0.69 3.87
CA ASP A 154 3.11 -0.65 5.28
C ASP A 154 3.88 -1.92 5.63
N GLU A 155 5.19 -1.81 5.72
CA GLU A 155 6.12 -2.90 6.01
C GLU A 155 5.92 -4.17 5.14
N PRO A 156 5.80 -4.04 3.81
CA PRO A 156 5.35 -5.12 2.91
C PRO A 156 6.34 -6.28 2.77
N ILE A 157 7.43 -6.33 3.55
CA ILE A 157 8.63 -7.03 3.13
C ILE A 157 9.15 -8.02 4.17
N ALA A 158 8.59 -8.06 5.37
CA ALA A 158 9.17 -8.85 6.46
C ALA A 158 9.28 -10.37 6.17
N GLY A 159 8.51 -10.89 5.20
CA GLY A 159 8.51 -12.31 4.84
C GLY A 159 8.60 -12.63 3.35
N VAL A 160 8.68 -11.63 2.47
CA VAL A 160 8.84 -11.81 1.02
C VAL A 160 10.32 -11.79 0.67
N ASP A 161 10.79 -12.77 -0.09
CA ASP A 161 12.17 -12.77 -0.58
C ASP A 161 12.43 -11.55 -1.50
N PRO A 162 13.65 -10.97 -1.46
CA PRO A 162 13.95 -9.74 -2.18
C PRO A 162 13.69 -9.84 -3.69
N ALA A 163 14.01 -10.97 -4.31
CA ALA A 163 13.86 -11.16 -5.76
C ALA A 163 12.37 -11.15 -6.17
N ALA A 164 11.49 -11.84 -5.43
CA ALA A 164 10.05 -11.84 -5.70
C ALA A 164 9.45 -10.45 -5.47
N ARG A 165 9.87 -9.75 -4.42
CA ARG A 165 9.44 -8.38 -4.16
C ARG A 165 9.80 -7.44 -5.32
N ASP A 166 11.06 -7.43 -5.73
CA ASP A 166 11.57 -6.56 -6.78
C ASP A 166 10.89 -6.88 -8.12
N TYR A 167 10.62 -8.15 -8.40
CA TYR A 167 9.83 -8.57 -9.55
C TYR A 167 8.41 -8.01 -9.52
N ILE A 168 7.68 -8.16 -8.40
CA ILE A 168 6.30 -7.66 -8.30
C ILE A 168 6.26 -6.13 -8.43
N LEU A 169 7.15 -5.42 -7.74
CA LEU A 169 7.20 -3.96 -7.78
C LEU A 169 7.57 -3.46 -9.19
N SER A 170 8.62 -3.99 -9.81
CA SER A 170 9.06 -3.58 -11.15
C SER A 170 8.00 -3.88 -12.21
N THR A 171 7.40 -5.08 -12.21
CA THR A 171 6.32 -5.45 -13.13
C THR A 171 5.11 -4.54 -12.98
N SER A 172 4.81 -4.14 -11.76
CA SER A 172 3.66 -3.28 -11.48
C SER A 172 3.89 -1.84 -11.91
N LEU A 173 5.07 -1.31 -11.62
CA LEU A 173 5.40 0.08 -11.94
C LEU A 173 5.64 0.30 -13.44
N SER A 174 6.24 -0.65 -14.14
CA SER A 174 6.43 -0.57 -15.60
C SER A 174 5.11 -0.57 -16.38
N ASN A 175 4.05 -1.11 -15.81
CA ASN A 175 2.69 -1.14 -16.40
C ASN A 175 1.74 -0.08 -15.81
N SER A 176 2.21 0.73 -14.87
CA SER A 176 1.45 1.84 -14.30
C SER A 176 1.66 3.12 -15.11
N SER A 177 0.83 4.14 -14.90
CA SER A 177 1.10 5.48 -15.45
C SER A 177 2.44 6.00 -14.91
N GLU A 178 3.18 6.78 -15.71
CA GLU A 178 4.43 7.43 -15.28
C GLU A 178 4.24 8.31 -14.02
N ASP A 179 2.99 8.69 -13.74
CA ASP A 179 2.59 9.51 -12.60
C ASP A 179 2.27 8.70 -11.32
N ALA A 180 2.30 7.36 -11.37
CA ALA A 180 2.01 6.54 -10.19
C ALA A 180 3.13 6.65 -9.15
N SER A 181 2.76 6.92 -7.90
CA SER A 181 3.69 7.08 -6.79
C SER A 181 3.60 5.90 -5.81
N VAL A 182 4.72 5.59 -5.16
CA VAL A 182 4.80 4.54 -4.14
C VAL A 182 5.31 5.13 -2.84
N LEU A 183 4.58 4.94 -1.76
CA LEU A 183 4.98 5.22 -0.40
C LEU A 183 5.20 3.89 0.33
N LEU A 184 6.44 3.60 0.67
CA LEU A 184 6.85 2.38 1.35
C LEU A 184 7.30 2.72 2.78
N SER A 185 6.71 2.11 3.80
CA SER A 185 7.28 2.15 5.15
C SER A 185 8.21 0.96 5.39
N THR A 186 9.34 1.22 6.04
CA THR A 186 10.23 0.17 6.50
C THR A 186 11.00 0.61 7.74
N HIS A 187 11.31 -0.36 8.62
CA HIS A 187 12.23 -0.17 9.73
C HIS A 187 13.63 -0.69 9.39
N LEU A 188 13.78 -1.38 8.26
CA LEU A 188 15.07 -1.87 7.78
C LEU A 188 15.80 -0.70 7.13
N ILE A 189 16.79 -0.15 7.83
CA ILE A 189 17.80 0.70 7.24
C ILE A 189 18.77 -0.30 6.59
N ALA A 190 18.90 -0.27 5.29
CA ALA A 190 19.97 -1.00 4.61
C ALA A 190 21.29 -0.37 5.06
N ASP A 191 22.14 -1.14 5.75
CA ASP A 191 23.53 -0.80 6.01
C ASP A 191 24.31 -0.77 4.70
#